data_1a4d27e943c0f0b41e616dcb066c3244
#
_entry.id   1a4d27e943c0f0b41e616dcb066c3244
#
_cell.length_a   1.000
_cell.length_b   1.000
_cell.length_c   1.000
_cell.angle_alpha   90.00
_cell.angle_beta   90.00
_cell.angle_gamma   90.00
#
_symmetry.space_group_name_H-M   'P 1'
#
loop_
_entity.id
_entity.type
_entity.pdbx_description
1 polymer ?
#
loop_
_entity_poly.entity_id
_entity_poly.type
_entity_poly.pdbx_seq_one_letter_code
_entity_poly.pdbx_strand_id
1 'polypeptide(L)'
;LSFFGQPNTRKILHIVSYQAKTGLPVTVLSRYAKGHVLPNIARARQLLKVLSKFVGLENEIRSRIKFDEDGYFDNTDIIGDSHILQQAANHALANFAGKRVTKVFTAAVDGVPLATMVANALGVDLVIAKKSKEVGVREFLEETFVLRDSGVTITLYVPKDAIKRRDSVLIVDDMIKTGETQAALVNLVRKAKAEISGIFALIAVGDEWRKKLNLPESCPVEVITYIKQL
;
A
#
# COMPACT_ATOMS: atom_id res chain seq x y z
N LEU A 1 16.38 -30.32 -19.98
CA LEU A 1 15.52 -30.35 -21.16
C LEU A 1 14.13 -29.92 -20.78
N SER A 2 13.59 -28.88 -21.44
CA SER A 2 12.21 -28.33 -21.39
C SER A 2 11.80 -27.61 -20.09
N PHE A 3 12.34 -26.39 -19.91
CA PHE A 3 11.65 -25.34 -19.15
C PHE A 3 11.09 -24.28 -20.14
N PHE A 4 10.09 -24.64 -20.91
CA PHE A 4 9.21 -23.65 -21.54
C PHE A 4 7.99 -23.50 -20.66
N GLY A 5 7.99 -22.45 -19.85
CA GLY A 5 6.87 -22.08 -19.02
C GLY A 5 5.61 -21.88 -19.86
N GLN A 6 4.51 -22.47 -19.42
CA GLN A 6 3.16 -22.26 -19.98
C GLN A 6 2.86 -20.77 -20.07
N PRO A 7 2.27 -20.28 -21.17
CA PRO A 7 1.89 -18.88 -21.27
C PRO A 7 0.87 -18.59 -20.16
N ASN A 8 1.21 -17.66 -19.28
CA ASN A 8 0.40 -17.27 -18.14
C ASN A 8 -0.99 -16.86 -18.63
N THR A 9 -1.99 -17.72 -18.47
CA THR A 9 -3.37 -17.56 -18.96
C THR A 9 -3.97 -16.22 -18.52
N ARG A 10 -3.58 -15.70 -17.34
CA ARG A 10 -3.95 -14.36 -16.86
C ARG A 10 -3.46 -13.26 -17.83
N LYS A 11 -2.21 -13.33 -18.33
CA LYS A 11 -1.67 -12.32 -19.28
C LYS A 11 -2.43 -12.31 -20.61
N ILE A 12 -2.86 -13.47 -21.08
CA ILE A 12 -3.61 -13.60 -22.35
C ILE A 12 -5.02 -13.03 -22.19
N LEU A 13 -5.72 -13.33 -21.11
CA LEU A 13 -7.06 -12.79 -20.80
C LEU A 13 -7.03 -11.25 -20.69
N HIS A 14 -5.98 -10.68 -20.07
CA HIS A 14 -5.78 -9.23 -20.04
C HIS A 14 -5.61 -8.62 -21.44
N ILE A 15 -4.81 -9.24 -22.32
CA ILE A 15 -4.57 -8.71 -23.68
C ILE A 15 -5.86 -8.71 -24.51
N VAL A 16 -6.71 -9.76 -24.39
CA VAL A 16 -8.01 -9.82 -25.07
C VAL A 16 -8.97 -8.74 -24.56
N SER A 17 -9.00 -8.50 -23.25
CA SER A 17 -9.82 -7.42 -22.69
C SER A 17 -9.38 -6.04 -23.16
N TYR A 18 -8.08 -5.83 -23.41
CA TYR A 18 -7.56 -4.58 -23.95
C TYR A 18 -7.91 -4.33 -25.41
N GLN A 19 -8.13 -5.38 -26.22
CA GLN A 19 -8.61 -5.21 -27.60
C GLN A 19 -9.95 -4.48 -27.63
N ALA A 20 -10.92 -4.90 -26.83
CA ALA A 20 -12.23 -4.28 -26.77
C ALA A 20 -12.18 -2.82 -26.32
N LYS A 21 -11.22 -2.47 -25.47
CA LYS A 21 -11.05 -1.14 -24.87
C LYS A 21 -10.25 -0.19 -25.77
N THR A 22 -9.24 -0.69 -26.47
CA THR A 22 -8.31 0.12 -27.28
C THR A 22 -8.65 0.13 -28.77
N GLY A 23 -9.47 -0.81 -29.24
CA GLY A 23 -9.72 -1.04 -30.66
C GLY A 23 -8.52 -1.60 -31.43
N LEU A 24 -7.42 -1.95 -30.75
CA LEU A 24 -6.22 -2.48 -31.39
C LEU A 24 -6.23 -4.01 -31.43
N PRO A 25 -5.79 -4.64 -32.55
CA PRO A 25 -5.69 -6.09 -32.64
C PRO A 25 -4.81 -6.68 -31.52
N VAL A 26 -5.20 -7.85 -31.02
CA VAL A 26 -4.46 -8.60 -29.97
C VAL A 26 -2.98 -8.80 -30.36
N THR A 27 -2.73 -9.09 -31.64
CA THR A 27 -1.38 -9.26 -32.17
C THR A 27 -0.51 -8.02 -32.02
N VAL A 28 -1.08 -6.83 -32.24
CA VAL A 28 -0.38 -5.54 -32.08
C VAL A 28 -0.11 -5.28 -30.60
N LEU A 29 -1.13 -5.47 -29.74
CA LEU A 29 -0.98 -5.31 -28.28
C LEU A 29 0.06 -6.28 -27.70
N SER A 30 0.05 -7.55 -28.16
CA SER A 30 1.04 -8.54 -27.75
C SER A 30 2.47 -8.17 -28.15
N ARG A 31 2.66 -7.60 -29.34
CA ARG A 31 4.00 -7.15 -29.81
C ARG A 31 4.50 -5.95 -28.99
N TYR A 32 3.59 -5.03 -28.61
CA TYR A 32 3.95 -3.93 -27.69
C TYR A 32 4.30 -4.43 -26.30
N ALA A 33 3.47 -5.32 -25.73
CA ALA A 33 3.70 -5.90 -24.40
C ALA A 33 5.00 -6.72 -24.29
N LYS A 34 5.43 -7.32 -25.39
CA LYS A 34 6.69 -8.07 -25.46
C LYS A 34 7.91 -7.20 -25.82
N GLY A 35 7.71 -5.89 -26.07
CA GLY A 35 8.78 -4.99 -26.48
C GLY A 35 9.31 -5.21 -27.89
N HIS A 36 8.64 -6.05 -28.72
CA HIS A 36 9.07 -6.31 -30.10
C HIS A 36 8.93 -5.10 -31.02
N VAL A 37 7.99 -4.22 -30.70
CA VAL A 37 7.73 -2.97 -31.43
C VAL A 37 7.28 -1.92 -30.43
N LEU A 38 7.70 -0.68 -30.59
CA LEU A 38 7.19 0.46 -29.82
C LEU A 38 6.06 1.15 -30.58
N PRO A 39 5.00 1.60 -29.90
CA PRO A 39 3.98 2.42 -30.52
C PRO A 39 4.57 3.78 -30.93
N ASN A 40 4.12 4.33 -32.05
CA ASN A 40 4.41 5.72 -32.37
C ASN A 40 3.73 6.68 -31.38
N ILE A 41 4.14 7.95 -31.36
CA ILE A 41 3.68 8.94 -30.36
C ILE A 41 2.16 9.07 -30.33
N ALA A 42 1.49 9.11 -31.49
CA ALA A 42 0.04 9.25 -31.56
C ALA A 42 -0.66 8.03 -30.94
N ARG A 43 -0.18 6.84 -31.24
CA ARG A 43 -0.71 5.58 -30.73
C ARG A 43 -0.39 5.36 -29.23
N ALA A 44 0.78 5.81 -28.78
CA ALA A 44 1.14 5.82 -27.37
C ALA A 44 0.21 6.72 -26.56
N ARG A 45 -0.08 7.94 -27.06
CA ARG A 45 -1.05 8.87 -26.44
C ARG A 45 -2.46 8.29 -26.41
N GLN A 46 -2.91 7.65 -27.50
CA GLN A 46 -4.22 6.97 -27.55
C GLN A 46 -4.28 5.84 -26.51
N LEU A 47 -3.26 4.99 -26.45
CA LEU A 47 -3.17 3.90 -25.47
C LEU A 47 -3.17 4.44 -24.04
N LEU A 48 -2.36 5.46 -23.74
CA LEU A 48 -2.34 6.09 -22.42
C LEU A 48 -3.72 6.62 -22.03
N LYS A 49 -4.40 7.36 -22.94
CA LYS A 49 -5.73 7.92 -22.68
C LYS A 49 -6.79 6.85 -22.42
N VAL A 50 -6.71 5.71 -23.10
CA VAL A 50 -7.67 4.60 -22.94
C VAL A 50 -7.30 3.78 -21.72
N LEU A 51 -6.03 3.39 -21.58
CA LEU A 51 -5.59 2.49 -20.53
C LEU A 51 -5.60 3.14 -19.15
N SER A 52 -5.28 4.43 -19.03
CA SER A 52 -5.36 5.15 -17.76
C SER A 52 -6.76 5.14 -17.12
N LYS A 53 -7.81 4.99 -17.94
CA LYS A 53 -9.19 4.85 -17.44
C LYS A 53 -9.52 3.46 -16.87
N PHE A 54 -8.75 2.44 -17.26
CA PHE A 54 -9.07 1.03 -16.95
C PHE A 54 -7.97 0.32 -16.16
N VAL A 55 -6.75 0.86 -16.17
CA VAL A 55 -5.55 0.27 -15.54
C VAL A 55 -5.13 1.08 -14.31
N GLY A 56 -6.02 1.93 -13.78
CA GLY A 56 -5.77 2.63 -12.54
C GLY A 56 -5.67 1.64 -11.38
N LEU A 57 -4.61 1.74 -10.59
CA LEU A 57 -4.38 0.95 -9.39
C LEU A 57 -5.62 0.89 -8.48
N GLU A 58 -6.35 2.00 -8.37
CA GLU A 58 -7.62 2.06 -7.63
C GLU A 58 -8.65 1.07 -8.18
N ASN A 59 -8.86 1.02 -9.50
CA ASN A 59 -9.84 0.10 -10.09
C ASN A 59 -9.40 -1.36 -9.95
N GLU A 60 -8.11 -1.63 -10.03
CA GLU A 60 -7.57 -2.97 -9.82
C GLU A 60 -7.79 -3.43 -8.37
N ILE A 61 -7.50 -2.59 -7.39
CA ILE A 61 -7.79 -2.86 -5.98
C ILE A 61 -9.28 -3.07 -5.77
N ARG A 62 -10.14 -2.15 -6.27
CA ARG A 62 -11.61 -2.25 -6.14
C ARG A 62 -12.17 -3.57 -6.69
N SER A 63 -11.65 -4.05 -7.81
CA SER A 63 -12.12 -5.29 -8.44
C SER A 63 -11.77 -6.55 -7.65
N ARG A 64 -10.84 -6.46 -6.70
CA ARG A 64 -10.40 -7.58 -5.84
C ARG A 64 -10.93 -7.50 -4.42
N ILE A 65 -11.66 -6.43 -4.11
CA ILE A 65 -12.32 -6.30 -2.81
C ILE A 65 -13.40 -7.38 -2.71
N LYS A 66 -13.29 -8.21 -1.68
CA LYS A 66 -14.26 -9.25 -1.35
C LYS A 66 -14.68 -9.06 0.10
N PHE A 67 -15.94 -9.35 0.36
CA PHE A 67 -16.48 -9.47 1.70
C PHE A 67 -16.92 -10.91 1.90
N ASP A 68 -16.70 -11.44 3.08
CA ASP A 68 -17.26 -12.74 3.46
C ASP A 68 -18.77 -12.65 3.77
N GLU A 69 -19.37 -13.77 4.16
CA GLU A 69 -20.80 -13.87 4.49
C GLU A 69 -21.18 -13.01 5.71
N ASP A 70 -20.22 -12.73 6.60
CA ASP A 70 -20.38 -11.91 7.79
C ASP A 70 -20.03 -10.42 7.55
N GLY A 71 -19.65 -10.07 6.32
CA GLY A 71 -19.27 -8.69 5.93
C GLY A 71 -17.86 -8.32 6.32
N TYR A 72 -17.00 -9.26 6.67
CA TYR A 72 -15.58 -9.00 6.88
C TYR A 72 -14.85 -8.91 5.55
N PHE A 73 -13.89 -7.99 5.51
CA PHE A 73 -13.10 -7.72 4.32
C PHE A 73 -11.91 -8.68 4.21
N ASP A 74 -11.80 -9.35 3.06
CA ASP A 74 -10.64 -10.16 2.69
C ASP A 74 -9.72 -9.37 1.74
N ASN A 75 -8.49 -9.07 2.19
CA ASN A 75 -7.47 -8.34 1.44
C ASN A 75 -6.34 -9.24 0.92
N THR A 76 -6.42 -10.56 1.14
CA THR A 76 -5.34 -11.52 0.84
C THR A 76 -4.90 -11.46 -0.62
N ASP A 77 -5.86 -11.38 -1.56
CA ASP A 77 -5.58 -11.28 -3.00
C ASP A 77 -4.95 -9.93 -3.41
N ILE A 78 -4.99 -8.94 -2.53
CA ILE A 78 -4.43 -7.59 -2.76
C ILE A 78 -3.02 -7.52 -2.19
N ILE A 79 -2.85 -7.86 -0.91
CA ILE A 79 -1.54 -7.77 -0.23
C ILE A 79 -0.56 -8.86 -0.69
N GLY A 80 -1.06 -9.97 -1.26
CA GLY A 80 -0.25 -11.04 -1.85
C GLY A 80 0.16 -10.78 -3.31
N ASP A 81 -0.38 -9.75 -3.98
CA ASP A 81 -0.06 -9.48 -5.39
C ASP A 81 1.09 -8.48 -5.51
N SER A 82 2.27 -8.99 -5.88
CA SER A 82 3.48 -8.18 -6.04
C SER A 82 3.35 -7.05 -7.08
N HIS A 83 2.46 -7.19 -8.07
CA HIS A 83 2.24 -6.16 -9.07
C HIS A 83 1.45 -4.98 -8.52
N ILE A 84 0.40 -5.25 -7.75
CA ILE A 84 -0.36 -4.22 -7.02
C ILE A 84 0.56 -3.50 -6.04
N LEU A 85 1.35 -4.24 -5.25
CA LEU A 85 2.26 -3.66 -4.28
C LEU A 85 3.33 -2.79 -4.95
N GLN A 86 3.86 -3.21 -6.10
CA GLN A 86 4.84 -2.41 -6.87
C GLN A 86 4.21 -1.12 -7.40
N GLN A 87 2.99 -1.18 -7.95
CA GLN A 87 2.28 0.02 -8.42
C GLN A 87 1.98 0.97 -7.25
N ALA A 88 1.56 0.44 -6.10
CA ALA A 88 1.31 1.22 -4.89
C ALA A 88 2.59 1.89 -4.37
N ALA A 89 3.71 1.18 -4.37
CA ALA A 89 5.01 1.74 -3.99
C ALA A 89 5.45 2.86 -4.92
N ASN A 90 5.24 2.73 -6.24
CA ASN A 90 5.50 3.79 -7.19
C ASN A 90 4.58 5.00 -6.99
N HIS A 91 3.32 4.77 -6.62
CA HIS A 91 2.38 5.84 -6.26
C HIS A 91 2.84 6.57 -4.99
N ALA A 92 3.25 5.85 -3.95
CA ALA A 92 3.83 6.42 -2.74
C ALA A 92 5.10 7.24 -3.06
N LEU A 93 6.01 6.71 -3.88
CA LEU A 93 7.20 7.43 -4.33
C LEU A 93 6.82 8.75 -5.00
N ALA A 94 5.86 8.76 -5.93
CA ALA A 94 5.45 9.98 -6.62
C ALA A 94 4.90 11.05 -5.67
N ASN A 95 4.17 10.66 -4.60
CA ASN A 95 3.55 11.59 -3.67
C ASN A 95 4.46 12.04 -2.52
N PHE A 96 5.47 11.22 -2.17
CA PHE A 96 6.36 11.49 -1.02
C PHE A 96 7.81 11.78 -1.38
N ALA A 97 8.25 11.61 -2.65
CA ALA A 97 9.65 11.88 -3.06
C ALA A 97 10.10 13.34 -2.81
N GLY A 98 9.18 14.31 -2.87
CA GLY A 98 9.46 15.71 -2.54
C GLY A 98 9.47 16.04 -1.04
N LYS A 99 9.17 15.06 -0.18
CA LYS A 99 9.14 15.19 1.28
C LYS A 99 10.35 14.49 1.88
N ARG A 100 10.78 14.99 3.04
CA ARG A 100 11.82 14.29 3.79
C ARG A 100 11.20 13.03 4.41
N VAL A 101 11.54 11.85 3.90
CA VAL A 101 11.24 10.55 4.49
C VAL A 101 12.57 9.85 4.78
N THR A 102 12.79 9.42 6.02
CA THR A 102 14.00 8.70 6.42
C THR A 102 13.71 7.27 6.87
N LYS A 103 12.46 6.98 7.21
CA LYS A 103 11.99 5.68 7.65
C LYS A 103 10.57 5.44 7.16
N VAL A 104 10.29 4.20 6.76
CA VAL A 104 8.91 3.68 6.63
C VAL A 104 8.58 2.91 7.90
N PHE A 105 7.36 3.06 8.41
CA PHE A 105 6.91 2.45 9.65
C PHE A 105 5.54 1.78 9.47
N THR A 106 5.41 0.54 9.90
CA THR A 106 4.17 -0.24 9.79
C THR A 106 3.93 -1.11 11.03
N ALA A 107 2.72 -1.61 11.17
CA ALA A 107 2.37 -2.66 12.12
C ALA A 107 2.39 -4.04 11.44
N ALA A 108 2.88 -5.06 12.16
CA ALA A 108 2.75 -6.45 11.70
C ALA A 108 1.26 -6.88 11.81
N VAL A 109 0.69 -7.65 10.81
CA VAL A 109 1.41 -8.43 9.80
C VAL A 109 1.14 -7.88 8.39
N ASP A 110 -0.11 -7.50 8.08
CA ASP A 110 -0.63 -7.32 6.72
C ASP A 110 -0.08 -6.06 6.02
N GLY A 111 0.28 -5.02 6.77
CA GLY A 111 0.94 -3.83 6.22
C GLY A 111 2.40 -4.06 5.79
N VAL A 112 3.05 -5.15 6.25
CA VAL A 112 4.48 -5.39 6.01
C VAL A 112 4.84 -5.55 4.53
N PRO A 113 4.11 -6.32 3.71
CA PRO A 113 4.43 -6.45 2.28
C PRO A 113 4.45 -5.10 1.56
N LEU A 114 3.42 -4.28 1.76
CA LEU A 114 3.35 -2.94 1.17
C LEU A 114 4.48 -2.04 1.68
N ALA A 115 4.67 -1.99 2.99
CA ALA A 115 5.69 -1.15 3.62
C ALA A 115 7.10 -1.51 3.14
N THR A 116 7.39 -2.80 2.92
CA THR A 116 8.66 -3.26 2.34
C THR A 116 8.87 -2.70 0.95
N MET A 117 7.85 -2.77 0.09
CA MET A 117 7.94 -2.25 -1.28
C MET A 117 8.09 -0.73 -1.30
N VAL A 118 7.37 -0.01 -0.42
CA VAL A 118 7.47 1.45 -0.29
C VAL A 118 8.84 1.87 0.23
N ALA A 119 9.37 1.19 1.26
CA ALA A 119 10.71 1.46 1.80
C ALA A 119 11.79 1.25 0.74
N ASN A 120 11.69 0.16 -0.03
CA ASN A 120 12.59 -0.11 -1.15
C ASN A 120 12.51 0.97 -2.24
N ALA A 121 11.30 1.40 -2.62
CA ALA A 121 11.11 2.42 -3.65
C ALA A 121 11.65 3.79 -3.21
N LEU A 122 11.51 4.16 -1.94
CA LEU A 122 12.04 5.40 -1.36
C LEU A 122 13.53 5.33 -1.01
N GLY A 123 14.14 4.14 -0.98
CA GLY A 123 15.54 3.92 -0.59
C GLY A 123 15.79 4.19 0.90
N VAL A 124 14.84 3.86 1.78
CA VAL A 124 14.91 4.09 3.24
C VAL A 124 14.69 2.81 4.03
N ASP A 125 15.06 2.82 5.30
CA ASP A 125 14.85 1.66 6.17
C ASP A 125 13.37 1.46 6.54
N LEU A 126 12.99 0.19 6.75
CA LEU A 126 11.70 -0.22 7.27
C LEU A 126 11.81 -0.48 8.78
N VAL A 127 10.84 0.03 9.53
CA VAL A 127 10.61 -0.30 10.94
C VAL A 127 9.25 -0.98 11.06
N ILE A 128 9.18 -2.03 11.87
CA ILE A 128 7.96 -2.81 12.07
C ILE A 128 7.60 -2.83 13.55
N ALA A 129 6.43 -2.31 13.90
CA ALA A 129 5.84 -2.50 15.22
C ALA A 129 5.23 -3.91 15.32
N LYS A 130 5.51 -4.61 16.40
CA LYS A 130 5.08 -5.99 16.63
C LYS A 130 4.17 -6.09 17.85
N LYS A 131 3.33 -7.12 17.89
CA LYS A 131 2.44 -7.41 19.03
C LYS A 131 3.17 -8.12 20.20
N SER A 132 4.44 -8.47 20.03
CA SER A 132 5.28 -9.09 21.06
C SER A 132 6.67 -8.50 21.06
N LYS A 133 7.32 -8.51 22.23
CA LYS A 133 8.72 -8.08 22.40
C LYS A 133 9.66 -9.14 21.84
N GLU A 134 10.69 -8.71 21.14
CA GLU A 134 11.73 -9.59 20.59
C GLU A 134 12.78 -9.94 21.63
N VAL A 135 13.20 -11.20 21.64
CA VAL A 135 14.32 -11.66 22.47
C VAL A 135 15.61 -10.96 21.96
N GLY A 136 16.38 -10.41 22.90
CA GLY A 136 17.62 -9.72 22.57
C GLY A 136 17.51 -8.19 22.43
N VAL A 137 16.32 -7.64 22.38
CA VAL A 137 16.08 -6.19 22.43
C VAL A 137 15.84 -5.77 23.88
N ARG A 138 16.63 -4.80 24.36
CA ARG A 138 16.60 -4.39 25.79
C ARG A 138 15.47 -3.43 26.11
N GLU A 139 15.23 -2.47 25.24
CA GLU A 139 14.26 -1.40 25.48
C GLU A 139 13.30 -1.23 24.30
N PHE A 140 12.04 -1.01 24.63
CA PHE A 140 10.96 -0.80 23.65
C PHE A 140 10.23 0.50 23.94
N LEU A 141 9.74 1.14 22.89
CA LEU A 141 8.58 2.01 22.95
C LEU A 141 7.36 1.13 22.77
N GLU A 142 6.30 1.39 23.53
CA GLU A 142 5.08 0.63 23.48
C GLU A 142 3.85 1.54 23.49
N GLU A 143 2.81 1.10 22.79
CA GLU A 143 1.52 1.77 22.72
C GLU A 143 0.40 0.74 22.80
N THR A 144 -0.55 0.97 23.71
CA THR A 144 -1.69 0.08 23.94
C THR A 144 -2.98 0.75 23.50
N PHE A 145 -3.80 0.04 22.76
CA PHE A 145 -5.12 0.51 22.29
C PHE A 145 -6.13 -0.63 22.26
N VAL A 146 -7.40 -0.27 22.17
CA VAL A 146 -8.50 -1.23 22.07
C VAL A 146 -9.07 -1.18 20.65
N LEU A 147 -9.15 -2.33 19.98
CA LEU A 147 -9.87 -2.44 18.71
C LEU A 147 -11.38 -2.34 18.98
N ARG A 148 -12.03 -1.33 18.39
CA ARG A 148 -13.46 -1.10 18.60
C ARG A 148 -14.34 -2.25 18.15
N ASP A 149 -13.98 -2.87 17.03
CA ASP A 149 -14.80 -3.92 16.40
C ASP A 149 -14.85 -5.20 17.23
N SER A 150 -13.79 -5.50 17.98
CA SER A 150 -13.66 -6.75 18.73
C SER A 150 -13.52 -6.57 20.24
N GLY A 151 -13.31 -5.33 20.72
CA GLY A 151 -12.99 -5.05 22.12
C GLY A 151 -11.62 -5.58 22.58
N VAL A 152 -10.82 -6.11 21.67
CA VAL A 152 -9.51 -6.69 22.00
C VAL A 152 -8.49 -5.59 22.27
N THR A 153 -7.79 -5.71 23.40
CA THR A 153 -6.66 -4.83 23.74
C THR A 153 -5.40 -5.31 23.03
N ILE A 154 -4.76 -4.44 22.28
CA ILE A 154 -3.50 -4.70 21.57
C ILE A 154 -2.43 -3.75 22.09
N THR A 155 -1.24 -4.30 22.32
CA THR A 155 -0.03 -3.51 22.56
C THR A 155 0.93 -3.70 21.39
N LEU A 156 1.37 -2.59 20.80
CA LEU A 156 2.43 -2.58 19.80
C LEU A 156 3.76 -2.20 20.45
N TYR A 157 4.81 -2.90 20.05
CA TYR A 157 6.18 -2.72 20.52
C TYR A 157 7.07 -2.39 19.34
N VAL A 158 7.96 -1.41 19.52
CA VAL A 158 9.03 -1.09 18.59
C VAL A 158 10.34 -0.91 19.38
N PRO A 159 11.49 -1.45 18.92
CA PRO A 159 12.76 -1.20 19.58
C PRO A 159 13.03 0.30 19.72
N LYS A 160 13.41 0.76 20.91
CA LYS A 160 13.54 2.18 21.24
C LYS A 160 14.43 2.94 20.27
N ASP A 161 15.49 2.30 19.77
CA ASP A 161 16.48 2.92 18.89
C ASP A 161 16.14 2.77 17.39
N ALA A 162 15.03 2.09 17.04
CA ALA A 162 14.63 1.90 15.64
C ALA A 162 14.16 3.19 14.98
N ILE A 163 13.56 4.10 15.75
CA ILE A 163 13.15 5.43 15.31
C ILE A 163 13.84 6.47 16.20
N LYS A 164 14.58 7.38 15.58
CA LYS A 164 15.36 8.41 16.27
C LYS A 164 14.71 9.78 16.15
N ARG A 165 15.00 10.68 17.07
CA ARG A 165 14.47 12.07 17.11
C ARG A 165 14.63 12.84 15.78
N ARG A 166 15.65 12.53 14.98
CA ARG A 166 15.90 13.20 13.69
C ARG A 166 15.20 12.52 12.51
N ASP A 167 14.52 11.43 12.75
CA ASP A 167 13.80 10.72 11.68
C ASP A 167 12.53 11.48 11.29
N SER A 168 12.17 11.32 10.03
CA SER A 168 10.93 11.76 9.45
C SER A 168 10.26 10.51 8.86
N VAL A 169 9.15 10.10 9.47
CA VAL A 169 8.58 8.76 9.33
C VAL A 169 7.34 8.78 8.46
N LEU A 170 7.33 7.96 7.42
CA LEU A 170 6.12 7.64 6.65
C LEU A 170 5.47 6.39 7.23
N ILE A 171 4.27 6.53 7.77
CA ILE A 171 3.48 5.40 8.24
C ILE A 171 2.80 4.77 7.02
N VAL A 172 2.95 3.45 6.86
CA VAL A 172 2.38 2.69 5.74
C VAL A 172 1.57 1.52 6.27
N ASP A 173 0.36 1.35 5.76
CA ASP A 173 -0.50 0.21 6.12
C ASP A 173 -1.29 -0.27 4.89
N ASP A 174 -1.77 -1.50 4.92
CA ASP A 174 -2.63 -2.02 3.87
C ASP A 174 -4.04 -1.42 3.94
N MET A 175 -4.59 -1.29 5.15
CA MET A 175 -5.95 -0.81 5.36
C MET A 175 -6.10 0.10 6.59
N ILE A 176 -6.89 1.15 6.44
CA ILE A 176 -7.38 1.99 7.54
C ILE A 176 -8.89 1.76 7.69
N LYS A 177 -9.30 1.09 8.77
CA LYS A 177 -10.73 0.89 9.06
C LYS A 177 -11.21 1.86 10.13
N THR A 178 -10.82 1.64 11.34
CA THR A 178 -11.23 2.44 12.50
C THR A 178 -10.17 3.43 12.97
N GLY A 179 -8.93 3.27 12.49
CA GLY A 179 -7.80 4.19 12.71
C GLY A 179 -7.04 4.00 14.01
N GLU A 180 -7.40 3.03 14.86
CA GLU A 180 -6.70 2.79 16.14
C GLU A 180 -5.24 2.37 15.92
N THR A 181 -4.99 1.47 14.98
CA THR A 181 -3.63 1.02 14.64
C THR A 181 -2.76 2.19 14.18
N GLN A 182 -3.27 2.99 13.24
CA GLN A 182 -2.53 4.15 12.72
C GLN A 182 -2.31 5.20 13.81
N ALA A 183 -3.30 5.44 14.69
CA ALA A 183 -3.14 6.34 15.83
C ALA A 183 -2.07 5.83 16.81
N ALA A 184 -2.00 4.52 17.05
CA ALA A 184 -0.95 3.92 17.87
C ALA A 184 0.43 4.08 17.23
N LEU A 185 0.57 3.89 15.91
CA LEU A 185 1.82 4.14 15.19
C LEU A 185 2.22 5.63 15.27
N VAL A 186 1.29 6.56 15.10
CA VAL A 186 1.50 8.01 15.29
C VAL A 186 2.05 8.30 16.69
N ASN A 187 1.44 7.70 17.73
CA ASN A 187 1.88 7.89 19.12
C ASN A 187 3.27 7.31 19.37
N LEU A 188 3.61 6.16 18.78
CA LEU A 188 4.97 5.60 18.87
C LEU A 188 6.02 6.51 18.23
N VAL A 189 5.73 7.10 17.07
CA VAL A 189 6.62 8.09 16.43
C VAL A 189 6.80 9.32 17.32
N ARG A 190 5.71 9.81 17.94
CA ARG A 190 5.77 10.93 18.91
C ARG A 190 6.59 10.58 20.17
N LYS A 191 6.45 9.36 20.70
CA LYS A 191 7.27 8.88 21.83
C LYS A 191 8.76 8.84 21.47
N ALA A 192 9.09 8.50 20.23
CA ALA A 192 10.45 8.58 19.70
C ALA A 192 10.93 10.03 19.49
N LYS A 193 10.05 11.03 19.64
CA LYS A 193 10.28 12.45 19.33
C LYS A 193 10.70 12.69 17.88
N ALA A 194 10.23 11.84 16.97
CA ALA A 194 10.43 11.93 15.52
C ALA A 194 9.28 12.69 14.85
N GLU A 195 9.50 13.09 13.59
CA GLU A 195 8.50 13.75 12.76
C GLU A 195 7.68 12.73 11.97
N ILE A 196 6.45 13.08 11.62
CA ILE A 196 5.59 12.28 10.75
C ILE A 196 5.55 12.96 9.38
N SER A 197 6.10 12.29 8.35
CA SER A 197 6.07 12.77 6.95
C SER A 197 4.70 12.61 6.32
N GLY A 198 3.92 11.65 6.78
CA GLY A 198 2.59 11.35 6.29
C GLY A 198 2.15 9.93 6.60
N ILE A 199 0.97 9.59 6.09
CA ILE A 199 0.42 8.22 6.12
C ILE A 199 0.08 7.81 4.70
N PHE A 200 0.37 6.56 4.34
CA PHE A 200 0.01 5.95 3.08
C PHE A 200 -0.69 4.62 3.30
N ALA A 201 -1.83 4.41 2.65
CA ALA A 201 -2.56 3.14 2.71
C ALA A 201 -3.16 2.75 1.36
N LEU A 202 -3.39 1.45 1.14
CA LEU A 202 -4.09 0.98 -0.06
C LEU A 202 -5.58 1.28 0.02
N ILE A 203 -6.19 1.01 1.18
CA ILE A 203 -7.62 1.05 1.36
C ILE A 203 -7.98 1.81 2.64
N ALA A 204 -9.03 2.62 2.57
CA ALA A 204 -9.67 3.17 3.76
C ALA A 204 -11.18 2.91 3.73
N VAL A 205 -11.74 2.57 4.89
CA VAL A 205 -13.18 2.36 5.09
C VAL A 205 -13.77 3.57 5.79
N GLY A 206 -14.72 4.25 5.15
CA GLY A 206 -15.27 5.49 5.67
C GLY A 206 -14.23 6.59 5.85
N ASP A 207 -14.53 7.59 6.69
CA ASP A 207 -13.64 8.73 6.95
C ASP A 207 -13.49 9.08 8.45
N GLU A 208 -14.26 8.44 9.33
CA GLU A 208 -14.26 8.70 10.78
C GLU A 208 -12.88 8.50 11.45
N TRP A 209 -12.05 7.63 10.87
CA TRP A 209 -10.69 7.37 11.32
C TRP A 209 -9.78 8.62 11.31
N ARG A 210 -10.06 9.59 10.42
CA ARG A 210 -9.26 10.83 10.31
C ARG A 210 -9.20 11.60 11.61
N LYS A 211 -10.32 11.68 12.34
CA LYS A 211 -10.42 12.38 13.62
C LYS A 211 -9.53 11.78 14.70
N LYS A 212 -9.26 10.45 14.63
CA LYS A 212 -8.45 9.74 15.62
C LYS A 212 -6.96 9.94 15.45
N LEU A 213 -6.51 10.22 14.24
CA LEU A 213 -5.08 10.34 13.95
C LEU A 213 -4.45 11.56 14.65
N ASN A 214 -5.27 12.58 14.95
CA ASN A 214 -4.80 13.81 15.60
C ASN A 214 -3.53 14.37 14.93
N LEU A 215 -3.51 14.42 13.59
CA LEU A 215 -2.44 14.95 12.77
C LEU A 215 -2.74 16.40 12.38
N PRO A 216 -1.70 17.24 12.18
CA PRO A 216 -1.87 18.55 11.57
C PRO A 216 -2.50 18.41 10.17
N GLU A 217 -3.32 19.37 9.75
CA GLU A 217 -3.90 19.39 8.40
C GLU A 217 -2.83 19.36 7.28
N SER A 218 -1.64 19.89 7.57
CA SER A 218 -0.50 19.85 6.65
C SER A 218 0.13 18.48 6.49
N CYS A 219 -0.18 17.52 7.38
CA CYS A 219 0.34 16.16 7.28
C CYS A 219 -0.45 15.36 6.25
N PRO A 220 0.16 14.94 5.13
CA PRO A 220 -0.55 14.25 4.08
C PRO A 220 -1.00 12.85 4.54
N VAL A 221 -2.23 12.52 4.23
CA VAL A 221 -2.76 11.17 4.35
C VAL A 221 -3.27 10.75 2.99
N GLU A 222 -2.50 9.88 2.35
CA GLU A 222 -2.74 9.39 1.00
C GLU A 222 -3.33 7.98 1.06
N VAL A 223 -4.48 7.80 0.42
CA VAL A 223 -5.18 6.52 0.33
C VAL A 223 -5.56 6.28 -1.13
N ILE A 224 -5.24 5.10 -1.66
CA ILE A 224 -5.52 4.79 -3.07
C ILE A 224 -7.00 4.53 -3.29
N THR A 225 -7.66 3.81 -2.39
CA THR A 225 -9.06 3.39 -2.57
C THR A 225 -9.87 3.64 -1.31
N TYR A 226 -10.99 4.32 -1.47
CA TYR A 226 -11.97 4.50 -0.38
C TYR A 226 -13.16 3.57 -0.58
N ILE A 227 -13.55 2.86 0.49
CA ILE A 227 -14.75 2.02 0.54
C ILE A 227 -15.73 2.70 1.48
N LYS A 228 -17.01 2.73 1.09
CA LYS A 228 -18.06 3.19 2.00
C LYS A 228 -18.22 2.16 3.12
N GLN A 229 -18.41 2.65 4.33
CA GLN A 229 -18.82 1.80 5.44
C GLN A 229 -20.22 1.26 5.11
N LEU A 230 -20.38 -0.07 5.13
CA LEU A 230 -21.67 -0.74 4.95
C LEU A 230 -22.53 -0.55 6.18
#